data_c1c975c3e2c99ea8b284610c4958dc28
#
_entry.id   c1c975c3e2c99ea8b284610c4958dc28
#
_cell.length_a   1.000
_cell.length_b   1.000
_cell.length_c   1.000
_cell.angle_alpha   90.00
_cell.angle_beta   90.00
_cell.angle_gamma   90.00
#
_symmetry.space_group_name_H-M   'P 1'
#
loop_
_entity.id
_entity.type
_entity.pdbx_description
1 polymer ?
#
loop_
_entity_poly.entity_id
_entity_poly.type
_entity_poly.pdbx_seq_one_letter_code
_entity_poly.pdbx_strand_id
1 'polypeptide(L)'
;HHAMRIKLRVWRQAGPDAQGRLEDHQLDDISPDMSFLEMLDVLNERLIKAGDEPIDFDSDCREGICGTCGLMIDGRAHGPLPGTTTCQLHMRTYADGDTIVIEPWRADAFPVLRDLSVDRTAFDRIIAAGGFISVNTGAAPDANAVLVPKADADLAMDAAACIACGACVAQCKNASAALFTGAKVSHLSLLPQGSPERARRALRMVQQMDAEGFGSCSNEGECEAVCPKQISIANIARMNREFTRASLGGAS
;
A
#
# COMPACT_ATOMS: atom_id res chain seq x y z
N HIS A 1 28.46 -13.10 -13.70
CA HIS A 1 27.44 -12.07 -13.80
C HIS A 1 28.11 -10.75 -14.13
N HIS A 2 27.77 -10.14 -15.27
CA HIS A 2 28.29 -8.82 -15.61
C HIS A 2 27.57 -7.76 -14.78
N ALA A 3 28.34 -6.91 -14.12
CA ALA A 3 27.82 -5.74 -13.43
C ALA A 3 27.17 -4.76 -14.42
N MET A 4 26.11 -4.09 -13.99
CA MET A 4 25.32 -3.17 -14.80
C MET A 4 25.63 -1.73 -14.43
N ARG A 5 25.55 -0.86 -15.42
CA ARG A 5 25.47 0.59 -15.22
C ARG A 5 24.01 0.99 -15.24
N ILE A 6 23.55 1.64 -14.18
CA ILE A 6 22.17 2.11 -14.04
C ILE A 6 22.16 3.63 -13.85
N LYS A 7 21.32 4.31 -14.58
CA LYS A 7 21.06 5.74 -14.42
C LYS A 7 19.77 5.92 -13.63
N LEU A 8 19.78 6.80 -12.64
CA LEU A 8 18.66 7.07 -11.77
C LEU A 8 18.25 8.53 -11.88
N ARG A 9 16.96 8.78 -11.93
CA ARG A 9 16.34 10.09 -11.74
C ARG A 9 15.47 10.01 -10.50
N VAL A 10 15.95 10.56 -9.39
CA VAL A 10 15.34 10.40 -8.07
C VAL A 10 14.72 11.70 -7.61
N TRP A 11 13.48 11.63 -7.15
CA TRP A 11 12.80 12.78 -6.58
C TRP A 11 13.46 13.21 -5.28
N ARG A 12 13.76 14.52 -5.19
CA ARG A 12 14.31 15.16 -3.99
C ARG A 12 13.38 16.29 -3.55
N GLN A 13 13.05 16.29 -2.27
CA GLN A 13 12.17 17.29 -1.67
C GLN A 13 12.51 17.42 -0.19
N ALA A 14 12.83 18.62 0.27
CA ALA A 14 13.31 18.85 1.64
C ALA A 14 12.21 18.74 2.69
N GLY A 15 10.94 18.89 2.32
CA GLY A 15 9.80 18.83 3.23
C GLY A 15 8.47 18.96 2.49
N PRO A 16 7.33 18.91 3.20
CA PRO A 16 5.99 18.92 2.60
C PRO A 16 5.71 20.14 1.73
N ASP A 17 6.18 21.30 2.17
CA ASP A 17 5.94 22.60 1.50
C ASP A 17 7.08 23.03 0.58
N ALA A 18 8.13 22.24 0.48
CA ALA A 18 9.27 22.54 -0.38
C ALA A 18 8.98 22.13 -1.82
N GLN A 19 9.58 22.84 -2.76
CA GLN A 19 9.56 22.46 -4.16
C GLN A 19 10.46 21.24 -4.37
N GLY A 20 9.93 20.18 -5.00
CA GLY A 20 10.69 19.01 -5.35
C GLY A 20 11.30 19.10 -6.75
N ARG A 21 12.29 18.25 -7.00
CA ARG A 21 12.95 18.10 -8.30
C ARG A 21 13.46 16.68 -8.49
N LEU A 22 13.66 16.30 -9.73
CA LEU A 22 14.41 15.08 -10.07
C LEU A 22 15.90 15.37 -10.05
N GLU A 23 16.68 14.49 -9.44
CA GLU A 23 18.13 14.56 -9.35
C GLU A 23 18.73 13.33 -10.05
N ASP A 24 19.68 13.55 -10.93
CA ASP A 24 20.28 12.50 -11.75
C ASP A 24 21.50 11.87 -11.06
N HIS A 25 21.55 10.54 -11.05
CA HIS A 25 22.68 9.77 -10.54
C HIS A 25 23.03 8.66 -11.51
N GLN A 26 24.28 8.21 -11.47
CA GLN A 26 24.75 7.05 -12.20
C GLN A 26 25.42 6.10 -11.22
N LEU A 27 25.01 4.84 -11.25
CA LEU A 27 25.64 3.76 -10.50
C LEU A 27 26.29 2.80 -11.49
N ASP A 28 27.57 2.57 -11.28
CA ASP A 28 28.31 1.51 -11.97
C ASP A 28 28.39 0.30 -11.04
N ASP A 29 28.66 -0.87 -11.59
CA ASP A 29 28.90 -2.12 -10.86
C ASP A 29 27.68 -2.60 -10.02
N ILE A 30 26.45 -2.38 -10.51
CA ILE A 30 25.25 -2.92 -9.89
C ILE A 30 25.08 -4.39 -10.27
N SER A 31 25.02 -5.26 -9.26
CA SER A 31 24.75 -6.68 -9.48
C SER A 31 23.28 -6.91 -9.88
N PRO A 32 23.03 -7.78 -10.88
CA PRO A 32 21.66 -8.19 -11.21
C PRO A 32 20.92 -8.89 -10.06
N ASP A 33 21.65 -9.49 -9.14
CA ASP A 33 21.09 -10.22 -7.99
C ASP A 33 20.70 -9.30 -6.82
N MET A 34 21.13 -8.05 -6.88
CA MET A 34 20.79 -7.02 -5.90
C MET A 34 19.30 -6.66 -5.96
N SER A 35 18.66 -6.45 -4.79
CA SER A 35 17.33 -5.89 -4.75
C SER A 35 17.34 -4.39 -5.10
N PHE A 36 16.15 -3.85 -5.45
CA PHE A 36 16.00 -2.43 -5.74
C PHE A 36 16.38 -1.55 -4.53
N LEU A 37 16.02 -1.98 -3.31
CA LEU A 37 16.39 -1.25 -2.10
C LEU A 37 17.87 -1.33 -1.80
N GLU A 38 18.53 -2.46 -2.06
CA GLU A 38 20.00 -2.57 -1.93
C GLU A 38 20.70 -1.62 -2.91
N MET A 39 20.16 -1.45 -4.11
CA MET A 39 20.68 -0.47 -5.08
C MET A 39 20.56 0.96 -4.52
N LEU A 40 19.45 1.30 -3.86
CA LEU A 40 19.30 2.60 -3.19
C LEU A 40 20.24 2.74 -1.98
N ASP A 41 20.50 1.67 -1.24
CA ASP A 41 21.50 1.68 -0.17
C ASP A 41 22.90 1.97 -0.72
N VAL A 42 23.27 1.38 -1.86
CA VAL A 42 24.55 1.67 -2.53
C VAL A 42 24.64 3.13 -2.97
N LEU A 43 23.55 3.69 -3.52
CA LEU A 43 23.50 5.11 -3.86
C LEU A 43 23.73 5.98 -2.63
N ASN A 44 23.03 5.72 -1.55
CA ASN A 44 23.16 6.48 -0.30
C ASN A 44 24.54 6.36 0.32
N GLU A 45 25.17 5.18 0.27
CA GLU A 45 26.54 5.02 0.73
C GLU A 45 27.51 5.89 -0.07
N ARG A 46 27.35 5.96 -1.39
CA ARG A 46 28.18 6.83 -2.26
C ARG A 46 27.96 8.30 -1.97
N LEU A 47 26.70 8.72 -1.77
CA LEU A 47 26.37 10.11 -1.43
C LEU A 47 27.01 10.50 -0.09
N ILE A 48 26.89 9.67 0.94
CA ILE A 48 27.48 9.93 2.26
C ILE A 48 29.02 10.04 2.17
N LYS A 49 29.67 9.13 1.44
CA LYS A 49 31.13 9.18 1.23
C LYS A 49 31.59 10.44 0.48
N ALA A 50 30.74 10.98 -0.38
CA ALA A 50 31.01 12.23 -1.11
C ALA A 50 30.70 13.49 -0.27
N GLY A 51 30.10 13.35 0.90
CA GLY A 51 29.65 14.46 1.74
C GLY A 51 28.32 15.04 1.32
N ASP A 52 27.57 14.35 0.47
CA ASP A 52 26.25 14.75 0.00
C ASP A 52 25.15 14.17 0.88
N GLU A 53 23.98 14.81 0.86
CA GLU A 53 22.80 14.34 1.59
C GLU A 53 22.25 13.03 0.99
N PRO A 54 22.08 11.98 1.80
CA PRO A 54 21.45 10.76 1.33
C PRO A 54 19.99 10.97 0.97
N ILE A 55 19.44 10.06 0.18
CA ILE A 55 18.02 10.04 -0.19
C ILE A 55 17.23 9.38 0.91
N ASP A 56 16.20 10.08 1.43
CA ASP A 56 15.26 9.50 2.37
C ASP A 56 14.28 8.56 1.67
N PHE A 57 14.21 7.35 2.13
CA PHE A 57 13.18 6.38 1.76
C PHE A 57 12.91 5.44 2.93
N ASP A 58 11.69 4.92 3.00
CA ASP A 58 11.29 4.01 4.06
C ASP A 58 11.53 2.55 3.66
N SER A 59 12.03 1.77 4.60
CA SER A 59 12.11 0.31 4.47
C SER A 59 12.18 -0.32 5.86
N ASP A 60 11.70 -1.57 5.97
CA ASP A 60 11.75 -2.30 7.24
C ASP A 60 11.99 -3.80 6.99
N CYS A 61 10.94 -4.61 6.81
CA CYS A 61 11.06 -6.07 6.73
C CYS A 61 11.93 -6.58 5.59
N ARG A 62 11.94 -5.91 4.44
CA ARG A 62 12.59 -6.33 3.19
C ARG A 62 12.19 -7.73 2.69
N GLU A 63 11.02 -8.21 3.11
CA GLU A 63 10.46 -9.50 2.71
C GLU A 63 9.00 -9.40 2.19
N GLY A 64 8.55 -8.20 1.86
CA GLY A 64 7.26 -7.96 1.18
C GLY A 64 6.04 -8.01 2.07
N ILE A 65 6.15 -7.75 3.38
CA ILE A 65 5.04 -7.88 4.33
C ILE A 65 4.72 -6.63 5.17
N CYS A 66 5.63 -5.65 5.26
CA CYS A 66 5.43 -4.49 6.15
C CYS A 66 4.73 -3.29 5.49
N GLY A 67 4.73 -3.21 4.17
CA GLY A 67 4.10 -2.11 3.43
C GLY A 67 4.81 -0.77 3.45
N THR A 68 6.07 -0.67 3.94
CA THR A 68 6.75 0.62 4.11
C THR A 68 7.58 1.07 2.91
N CYS A 69 8.04 0.16 2.07
CA CYS A 69 9.03 0.43 1.01
C CYS A 69 8.45 0.90 -0.33
N GLY A 70 7.16 1.25 -0.40
CA GLY A 70 6.49 1.59 -1.66
C GLY A 70 7.07 2.82 -2.35
N LEU A 71 7.37 2.69 -3.63
CA LEU A 71 7.89 3.73 -4.50
C LEU A 71 7.19 3.70 -5.86
N MET A 72 7.02 4.87 -6.48
CA MET A 72 6.69 4.95 -7.90
C MET A 72 7.96 4.76 -8.71
N ILE A 73 8.00 3.72 -9.50
CA ILE A 73 9.15 3.37 -10.36
C ILE A 73 8.69 3.42 -11.81
N ASP A 74 9.23 4.36 -12.57
CA ASP A 74 8.81 4.62 -13.96
C ASP A 74 7.30 4.79 -14.11
N GLY A 75 6.66 5.47 -13.16
CA GLY A 75 5.22 5.74 -13.18
C GLY A 75 4.33 4.58 -12.75
N ARG A 76 4.89 3.47 -12.28
CA ARG A 76 4.14 2.33 -11.74
C ARG A 76 4.49 2.06 -10.29
N ALA A 77 3.48 1.93 -9.44
CA ALA A 77 3.66 1.59 -8.04
C ALA A 77 4.36 0.22 -7.88
N HIS A 78 5.42 0.19 -7.08
CA HIS A 78 6.30 -0.97 -6.86
C HIS A 78 7.14 -1.43 -8.07
N GLY A 79 7.05 -0.76 -9.22
CA GLY A 79 7.79 -1.13 -10.42
C GLY A 79 7.04 -2.05 -11.39
N PRO A 80 7.74 -2.65 -12.37
CA PRO A 80 7.10 -3.27 -13.54
C PRO A 80 6.52 -4.67 -13.28
N LEU A 81 6.93 -5.36 -12.21
CA LEU A 81 6.52 -6.74 -11.98
C LEU A 81 5.20 -6.83 -11.22
N PRO A 82 4.22 -7.62 -11.70
CA PRO A 82 2.96 -7.81 -10.99
C PRO A 82 3.17 -8.58 -9.67
N GLY A 83 2.31 -8.32 -8.67
CA GLY A 83 2.33 -9.03 -7.39
C GLY A 83 3.64 -8.89 -6.61
N THR A 84 4.40 -7.81 -6.83
CA THR A 84 5.76 -7.66 -6.30
C THR A 84 5.89 -6.32 -5.58
N THR A 85 6.41 -6.35 -4.34
CA THR A 85 6.78 -5.12 -3.60
C THR A 85 8.12 -4.59 -4.09
N THR A 86 8.38 -3.31 -3.84
CA THR A 86 9.66 -2.67 -4.20
C THR A 86 10.86 -3.42 -3.60
N CYS A 87 10.76 -3.90 -2.36
CA CYS A 87 11.85 -4.65 -1.72
C CYS A 87 12.11 -6.03 -2.35
N GLN A 88 11.16 -6.58 -3.09
CA GLN A 88 11.29 -7.87 -3.79
C GLN A 88 11.61 -7.71 -5.28
N LEU A 89 11.65 -6.49 -5.77
CA LEU A 89 12.11 -6.17 -7.12
C LEU A 89 13.64 -6.28 -7.19
N HIS A 90 14.15 -7.06 -8.14
CA HIS A 90 15.60 -7.25 -8.32
C HIS A 90 16.11 -6.52 -9.55
N MET A 91 17.37 -6.10 -9.49
CA MET A 91 17.97 -5.29 -10.55
C MET A 91 18.12 -6.03 -11.89
N ARG A 92 18.08 -7.35 -11.91
CA ARG A 92 18.02 -8.14 -13.16
C ARG A 92 16.78 -7.88 -14.02
N THR A 93 15.76 -7.20 -13.46
CA THR A 93 14.60 -6.73 -14.22
C THR A 93 14.97 -5.65 -15.23
N TYR A 94 16.10 -4.98 -15.02
CA TYR A 94 16.61 -3.89 -15.85
C TYR A 94 17.80 -4.33 -16.67
N ALA A 95 18.07 -3.60 -17.75
CA ALA A 95 19.22 -3.82 -18.61
C ALA A 95 20.35 -2.81 -18.29
N ASP A 96 21.58 -3.18 -18.68
CA ASP A 96 22.73 -2.27 -18.61
C ASP A 96 22.44 -0.99 -19.40
N GLY A 97 22.65 0.15 -18.76
CA GLY A 97 22.42 1.47 -19.34
C GLY A 97 20.99 2.00 -19.19
N ASP A 98 20.07 1.26 -18.57
CA ASP A 98 18.71 1.73 -18.31
C ASP A 98 18.70 2.97 -17.43
N THR A 99 17.70 3.83 -17.67
CA THR A 99 17.37 4.97 -16.82
C THR A 99 16.07 4.67 -16.08
N ILE A 100 16.08 4.82 -14.76
CA ILE A 100 14.94 4.54 -13.87
C ILE A 100 14.54 5.84 -13.16
N VAL A 101 13.26 6.20 -13.26
CA VAL A 101 12.68 7.36 -12.54
C VAL A 101 12.04 6.85 -11.26
N ILE A 102 12.45 7.42 -10.13
CA ILE A 102 12.00 7.02 -8.79
C ILE A 102 11.34 8.23 -8.12
N GLU A 103 10.08 8.05 -7.73
CA GLU A 103 9.27 9.08 -7.11
C GLU A 103 8.53 8.53 -5.90
N PRO A 104 8.12 9.40 -4.95
CA PRO A 104 7.27 9.00 -3.83
C PRO A 104 5.85 8.70 -4.31
N TRP A 105 5.02 8.11 -3.43
CA TRP A 105 3.58 8.09 -3.63
C TRP A 105 3.07 9.51 -3.86
N ARG A 106 2.29 9.73 -4.90
CA ARG A 106 1.70 11.03 -5.23
C ARG A 106 0.21 11.02 -4.93
N ALA A 107 -0.13 11.46 -3.74
CA ALA A 107 -1.52 11.67 -3.31
C ALA A 107 -1.54 12.76 -2.25
N ASP A 108 -2.53 13.65 -2.28
CA ASP A 108 -2.67 14.71 -1.27
C ASP A 108 -2.83 14.13 0.14
N ALA A 109 -3.49 12.98 0.26
CA ALA A 109 -3.65 12.28 1.54
C ALA A 109 -2.36 11.63 2.07
N PHE A 110 -1.31 11.55 1.23
CA PHE A 110 0.03 11.06 1.59
C PHE A 110 1.07 12.16 1.35
N PRO A 111 1.09 13.22 2.16
CA PRO A 111 2.05 14.31 1.95
C PRO A 111 3.49 13.80 2.07
N VAL A 112 4.38 14.37 1.25
CA VAL A 112 5.80 14.04 1.29
C VAL A 112 6.39 14.58 2.59
N LEU A 113 7.04 13.71 3.35
CA LEU A 113 7.82 14.11 4.53
C LEU A 113 9.19 14.61 4.10
N ARG A 114 9.89 13.83 3.30
CA ARG A 114 11.18 14.18 2.68
C ARG A 114 11.47 13.17 1.57
N ASP A 115 11.94 13.65 0.42
CA ASP A 115 12.34 12.85 -0.74
C ASP A 115 11.29 11.80 -1.14
N LEU A 116 11.58 10.52 -0.89
CA LEU A 116 10.71 9.40 -1.24
C LEU A 116 9.80 8.96 -0.08
N SER A 117 10.00 9.52 1.11
CA SER A 117 9.23 9.19 2.30
C SER A 117 7.95 10.02 2.38
N VAL A 118 6.81 9.37 2.59
CA VAL A 118 5.50 10.01 2.71
C VAL A 118 4.81 9.67 4.03
N ASP A 119 3.91 10.54 4.46
CA ASP A 119 3.05 10.32 5.61
C ASP A 119 1.83 9.48 5.20
N ARG A 120 1.71 8.26 5.74
CA ARG A 120 0.60 7.35 5.50
C ARG A 120 -0.32 7.19 6.70
N THR A 121 -0.26 8.11 7.67
CA THR A 121 -1.07 8.03 8.89
C THR A 121 -2.58 8.12 8.64
N ALA A 122 -3.01 8.62 7.47
CA ALA A 122 -4.40 8.55 7.05
C ALA A 122 -4.94 7.10 7.03
N PHE A 123 -4.13 6.13 6.63
CA PHE A 123 -4.49 4.71 6.69
C PHE A 123 -4.66 4.22 8.12
N ASP A 124 -3.79 4.66 9.03
CA ASP A 124 -3.87 4.29 10.45
C ASP A 124 -5.19 4.80 11.06
N ARG A 125 -5.60 6.01 10.70
CA ARG A 125 -6.87 6.59 11.17
C ARG A 125 -8.09 5.84 10.63
N ILE A 126 -8.05 5.36 9.39
CA ILE A 126 -9.11 4.51 8.83
C ILE A 126 -9.20 3.20 9.61
N ILE A 127 -8.08 2.54 9.88
CA ILE A 127 -8.05 1.30 10.68
C ILE A 127 -8.54 1.57 12.09
N ALA A 128 -8.10 2.65 12.74
CA ALA A 128 -8.54 3.02 14.08
C ALA A 128 -10.06 3.28 14.17
N ALA A 129 -10.70 3.69 13.07
CA ALA A 129 -12.14 3.93 13.02
C ALA A 129 -12.98 2.65 13.11
N GLY A 130 -12.45 1.48 12.72
CA GLY A 130 -13.22 0.24 12.75
C GLY A 130 -12.52 -1.01 12.26
N GLY A 131 -11.24 -0.93 11.87
CA GLY A 131 -10.47 -2.05 11.32
C GLY A 131 -9.98 -3.05 12.37
N PHE A 132 -10.75 -3.28 13.41
CA PHE A 132 -10.45 -4.17 14.52
C PHE A 132 -11.69 -4.94 14.95
N ILE A 133 -11.51 -5.93 15.82
CA ILE A 133 -12.60 -6.68 16.44
C ILE A 133 -12.60 -6.45 17.95
N SER A 134 -13.82 -6.31 18.51
CA SER A 134 -14.01 -6.24 19.97
C SER A 134 -13.87 -7.63 20.59
N VAL A 135 -13.49 -7.68 21.85
CA VAL A 135 -13.43 -8.92 22.61
C VAL A 135 -14.82 -9.56 22.67
N ASN A 136 -14.92 -10.81 22.25
CA ASN A 136 -16.15 -11.59 22.37
C ASN A 136 -16.25 -12.18 23.78
N THR A 137 -17.32 -11.84 24.49
CA THR A 137 -17.53 -12.23 25.90
C THR A 137 -18.57 -13.35 26.05
N GLY A 138 -19.06 -13.95 24.97
CA GLY A 138 -20.02 -15.05 25.02
C GLY A 138 -19.41 -16.38 25.43
N ALA A 139 -20.26 -17.41 25.57
CA ALA A 139 -19.80 -18.77 25.77
C ALA A 139 -19.05 -19.28 24.55
N ALA A 140 -18.15 -20.23 24.76
CA ALA A 140 -17.46 -20.92 23.65
C ALA A 140 -18.51 -21.61 22.76
N PRO A 141 -18.36 -21.55 21.43
CA PRO A 141 -19.24 -22.27 20.52
C PRO A 141 -19.08 -23.78 20.68
N ASP A 142 -20.11 -24.54 20.26
CA ASP A 142 -20.04 -25.99 20.19
C ASP A 142 -18.82 -26.42 19.37
N ALA A 143 -18.09 -27.41 19.83
CA ALA A 143 -16.90 -27.95 19.17
C ALA A 143 -17.16 -28.45 17.75
N ASN A 144 -18.39 -28.83 17.42
CA ASN A 144 -18.82 -29.29 16.09
C ASN A 144 -19.44 -28.16 15.24
N ALA A 145 -19.52 -26.93 15.76
CA ALA A 145 -20.11 -25.85 15.03
C ALA A 145 -19.23 -25.41 13.85
N VAL A 146 -19.81 -25.25 12.67
CA VAL A 146 -19.18 -24.58 11.53
C VAL A 146 -19.46 -23.10 11.62
N LEU A 147 -18.49 -22.33 12.13
CA LEU A 147 -18.65 -20.89 12.39
C LEU A 147 -18.65 -20.07 11.10
N VAL A 148 -17.84 -20.46 10.12
CA VAL A 148 -17.67 -19.78 8.84
C VAL A 148 -17.56 -20.81 7.73
N PRO A 149 -18.35 -20.71 6.64
CA PRO A 149 -18.15 -21.54 5.45
C PRO A 149 -16.74 -21.32 4.88
N LYS A 150 -16.13 -22.39 4.36
CA LYS A 150 -14.76 -22.30 3.80
C LYS A 150 -14.64 -21.23 2.73
N ALA A 151 -15.61 -21.09 1.85
CA ALA A 151 -15.59 -20.07 0.80
C ALA A 151 -15.51 -18.64 1.35
N ASP A 152 -16.25 -18.35 2.41
CA ASP A 152 -16.21 -17.03 3.06
C ASP A 152 -14.90 -16.83 3.81
N ALA A 153 -14.37 -17.87 4.46
CA ALA A 153 -13.07 -17.82 5.12
C ALA A 153 -11.94 -17.56 4.12
N ASP A 154 -11.95 -18.21 2.96
CA ASP A 154 -10.95 -17.99 1.91
C ASP A 154 -10.99 -16.54 1.41
N LEU A 155 -12.16 -16.00 1.11
CA LEU A 155 -12.32 -14.61 0.70
C LEU A 155 -11.88 -13.63 1.80
N ALA A 156 -12.16 -13.92 3.06
CA ALA A 156 -11.72 -13.11 4.19
C ALA A 156 -10.18 -13.10 4.30
N MET A 157 -9.55 -14.26 4.16
CA MET A 157 -8.08 -14.37 4.24
C MET A 157 -7.39 -13.72 3.04
N ASP A 158 -7.94 -13.84 1.84
CA ASP A 158 -7.45 -13.13 0.67
C ASP A 158 -7.47 -11.60 0.90
N ALA A 159 -8.55 -11.07 1.45
CA ALA A 159 -8.65 -9.64 1.81
C ALA A 159 -7.68 -9.26 2.96
N ALA A 160 -7.46 -10.15 3.92
CA ALA A 160 -6.55 -9.94 5.04
C ALA A 160 -5.07 -9.83 4.60
N ALA A 161 -4.73 -10.27 3.40
CA ALA A 161 -3.37 -10.19 2.87
C ALA A 161 -2.89 -8.76 2.61
N CYS A 162 -3.77 -7.76 2.64
CA CYS A 162 -3.42 -6.35 2.47
C CYS A 162 -2.35 -5.91 3.49
N ILE A 163 -1.25 -5.34 2.99
CA ILE A 163 -0.12 -4.87 3.82
C ILE A 163 -0.13 -3.35 4.06
N ALA A 164 -1.19 -2.66 3.68
CA ALA A 164 -1.35 -1.21 3.87
C ALA A 164 -0.23 -0.36 3.23
N CYS A 165 0.31 -0.80 2.10
CA CYS A 165 1.43 -0.11 1.46
C CYS A 165 1.06 1.22 0.79
N GLY A 166 -0.18 1.39 0.36
CA GLY A 166 -0.66 2.60 -0.32
C GLY A 166 -0.51 2.61 -1.85
N ALA A 167 -0.02 1.52 -2.46
CA ALA A 167 0.11 1.42 -3.92
C ALA A 167 -1.21 1.67 -4.66
N CYS A 168 -2.32 1.18 -4.11
CA CYS A 168 -3.65 1.38 -4.66
C CYS A 168 -4.05 2.86 -4.77
N VAL A 169 -3.73 3.65 -3.76
CA VAL A 169 -3.96 5.11 -3.79
C VAL A 169 -3.04 5.79 -4.79
N ALA A 170 -1.75 5.47 -4.73
CA ALA A 170 -0.74 6.11 -5.57
C ALA A 170 -0.96 5.89 -7.06
N GLN A 171 -1.45 4.71 -7.46
CA GLN A 171 -1.70 4.39 -8.87
C GLN A 171 -3.07 4.87 -9.35
N CYS A 172 -4.03 5.05 -8.45
CA CYS A 172 -5.36 5.52 -8.81
C CYS A 172 -5.33 6.96 -9.29
N LYS A 173 -5.92 7.24 -10.46
CA LYS A 173 -5.99 8.61 -10.97
C LYS A 173 -6.78 9.57 -10.07
N ASN A 174 -7.68 9.04 -9.26
CA ASN A 174 -8.46 9.80 -8.27
C ASN A 174 -7.85 9.75 -6.86
N ALA A 175 -6.75 9.03 -6.66
CA ALA A 175 -6.16 8.78 -5.35
C ALA A 175 -7.17 8.24 -4.33
N SER A 176 -7.97 7.25 -4.74
CA SER A 176 -8.99 6.61 -3.90
C SER A 176 -8.37 5.57 -2.96
N ALA A 177 -8.82 5.53 -1.72
CA ALA A 177 -8.46 4.50 -0.74
C ALA A 177 -9.47 3.34 -0.68
N ALA A 178 -10.35 3.23 -1.68
CA ALA A 178 -11.45 2.27 -1.66
C ALA A 178 -10.96 0.81 -1.58
N LEU A 179 -9.88 0.45 -2.26
CA LEU A 179 -9.34 -0.91 -2.21
C LEU A 179 -8.81 -1.26 -0.81
N PHE A 180 -8.03 -0.37 -0.21
CA PHE A 180 -7.50 -0.53 1.15
C PHE A 180 -8.62 -0.68 2.18
N THR A 181 -9.56 0.27 2.19
CA THR A 181 -10.70 0.26 3.11
C THR A 181 -11.60 -0.94 2.86
N GLY A 182 -11.89 -1.24 1.59
CA GLY A 182 -12.69 -2.38 1.17
C GLY A 182 -12.09 -3.72 1.57
N ALA A 183 -10.77 -3.86 1.52
CA ALA A 183 -10.08 -5.07 1.96
C ALA A 183 -10.33 -5.35 3.45
N LYS A 184 -10.19 -4.34 4.31
CA LYS A 184 -10.42 -4.53 5.76
C LYS A 184 -11.88 -4.71 6.11
N VAL A 185 -12.78 -3.96 5.51
CA VAL A 185 -14.23 -4.15 5.69
C VAL A 185 -14.66 -5.54 5.24
N SER A 186 -14.18 -6.02 4.08
CA SER A 186 -14.47 -7.37 3.59
C SER A 186 -13.91 -8.45 4.51
N HIS A 187 -12.66 -8.33 4.89
CA HIS A 187 -11.99 -9.25 5.81
C HIS A 187 -12.84 -9.51 7.05
N LEU A 188 -13.22 -8.45 7.75
CA LEU A 188 -13.92 -8.57 9.02
C LEU A 188 -15.43 -8.83 8.87
N SER A 189 -16.07 -8.41 7.78
CA SER A 189 -17.50 -8.68 7.56
C SER A 189 -17.80 -10.11 7.11
N LEU A 190 -16.82 -10.80 6.54
CA LEU A 190 -16.93 -12.22 6.17
C LEU A 190 -16.68 -13.18 7.34
N LEU A 191 -16.15 -12.67 8.44
CA LEU A 191 -15.88 -13.44 9.66
C LEU A 191 -16.99 -13.22 10.69
N PRO A 192 -17.16 -14.11 11.69
CA PRO A 192 -18.27 -14.06 12.64
C PRO A 192 -18.08 -12.98 13.72
N GLN A 193 -18.14 -11.69 13.35
CA GLN A 193 -17.88 -10.56 14.23
C GLN A 193 -19.15 -9.98 14.89
N GLY A 194 -20.32 -10.50 14.53
CA GLY A 194 -21.61 -9.96 14.97
C GLY A 194 -22.09 -8.76 14.13
N SER A 195 -23.40 -8.70 13.91
CA SER A 195 -24.03 -7.72 13.01
C SER A 195 -23.91 -6.27 13.46
N PRO A 196 -24.03 -5.93 14.76
CA PRO A 196 -23.87 -4.53 15.19
C PRO A 196 -22.46 -3.98 14.95
N GLU A 197 -21.43 -4.75 15.25
CA GLU A 197 -20.04 -4.33 15.01
C GLU A 197 -19.73 -4.25 13.51
N ARG A 198 -20.20 -5.20 12.73
CA ARG A 198 -20.09 -5.21 11.26
C ARG A 198 -20.67 -3.94 10.64
N ALA A 199 -21.87 -3.54 11.05
CA ALA A 199 -22.53 -2.34 10.55
C ALA A 199 -21.79 -1.06 10.96
N ARG A 200 -21.41 -0.92 12.23
CA ARG A 200 -20.64 0.23 12.71
C ARG A 200 -19.29 0.36 12.03
N ARG A 201 -18.60 -0.76 11.80
CA ARG A 201 -17.32 -0.77 11.09
C ARG A 201 -17.46 -0.19 9.69
N ALA A 202 -18.40 -0.68 8.90
CA ALA A 202 -18.62 -0.21 7.55
C ALA A 202 -18.87 1.29 7.49
N LEU A 203 -19.78 1.79 8.36
CA LEU A 203 -20.07 3.21 8.41
C LEU A 203 -18.84 4.05 8.81
N ARG A 204 -18.19 3.69 9.91
CA ARG A 204 -17.09 4.50 10.48
C ARG A 204 -15.87 4.51 9.58
N MET A 205 -15.50 3.36 9.01
CA MET A 205 -14.31 3.28 8.14
C MET A 205 -14.52 4.03 6.83
N VAL A 206 -15.70 3.93 6.21
CA VAL A 206 -16.00 4.68 4.98
C VAL A 206 -16.07 6.18 5.28
N GLN A 207 -16.72 6.60 6.37
CA GLN A 207 -16.77 8.00 6.78
C GLN A 207 -15.36 8.57 7.05
N GLN A 208 -14.51 7.80 7.72
CA GLN A 208 -13.13 8.21 7.97
C GLN A 208 -12.33 8.32 6.66
N MET A 209 -12.47 7.35 5.77
CA MET A 209 -11.87 7.40 4.44
C MET A 209 -12.26 8.67 3.68
N ASP A 210 -13.56 9.02 3.69
CA ASP A 210 -14.06 10.21 3.01
C ASP A 210 -13.52 11.51 3.66
N ALA A 211 -13.25 11.50 4.96
CA ALA A 211 -12.74 12.65 5.70
C ALA A 211 -11.23 12.89 5.52
N GLU A 212 -10.47 11.89 5.03
CA GLU A 212 -9.00 11.95 4.96
C GLU A 212 -8.45 12.61 3.69
N GLY A 213 -9.31 13.04 2.78
CA GLY A 213 -8.88 13.72 1.56
C GLY A 213 -8.56 12.78 0.39
N PHE A 214 -8.93 11.51 0.47
CA PHE A 214 -8.87 10.59 -0.67
C PHE A 214 -9.96 10.92 -1.70
N GLY A 215 -9.67 10.67 -2.97
CA GLY A 215 -10.64 10.80 -4.03
C GLY A 215 -11.64 9.64 -4.10
N SER A 216 -12.67 9.80 -4.91
CA SER A 216 -13.71 8.81 -5.09
C SER A 216 -13.30 7.73 -6.10
N CYS A 217 -13.70 6.48 -5.83
CA CYS A 217 -13.47 5.38 -6.74
C CYS A 217 -14.34 5.52 -8.01
N SER A 218 -13.72 5.47 -9.18
CA SER A 218 -14.40 5.41 -10.48
C SER A 218 -14.31 4.03 -11.14
N ASN A 219 -13.93 3.02 -10.39
CA ASN A 219 -13.92 1.60 -10.78
C ASN A 219 -13.03 1.29 -12.00
N GLU A 220 -11.86 1.89 -12.08
CA GLU A 220 -10.94 1.70 -13.21
C GLU A 220 -10.01 0.49 -13.06
N GLY A 221 -9.86 -0.02 -11.86
CA GLY A 221 -9.10 -1.24 -11.60
C GLY A 221 -7.58 -1.08 -11.57
N GLU A 222 -7.04 0.12 -11.67
CA GLU A 222 -5.59 0.38 -11.58
C GLU A 222 -5.00 -0.07 -10.26
N CYS A 223 -5.77 0.09 -9.19
CA CYS A 223 -5.39 -0.33 -7.83
C CYS A 223 -5.16 -1.84 -7.73
N GLU A 224 -6.04 -2.65 -8.30
CA GLU A 224 -5.89 -4.11 -8.34
C GLU A 224 -4.66 -4.52 -9.16
N ALA A 225 -4.42 -3.84 -10.28
CA ALA A 225 -3.33 -4.17 -11.19
C ALA A 225 -1.94 -3.99 -10.55
N VAL A 226 -1.78 -3.05 -9.61
CA VAL A 226 -0.50 -2.78 -8.94
C VAL A 226 -0.42 -3.33 -7.53
N CYS A 227 -1.48 -3.92 -7.01
CA CYS A 227 -1.48 -4.46 -5.65
C CYS A 227 -0.48 -5.61 -5.51
N PRO A 228 0.55 -5.49 -4.65
CA PRO A 228 1.55 -6.54 -4.49
C PRO A 228 0.98 -7.80 -3.83
N LYS A 229 -0.20 -7.70 -3.20
CA LYS A 229 -0.92 -8.80 -2.57
C LYS A 229 -2.15 -9.24 -3.37
N GLN A 230 -2.34 -8.69 -4.56
CA GLN A 230 -3.40 -9.09 -5.50
C GLN A 230 -4.82 -9.00 -4.91
N ILE A 231 -5.05 -7.94 -4.13
CA ILE A 231 -6.37 -7.68 -3.55
C ILE A 231 -7.36 -7.36 -4.66
N SER A 232 -8.47 -8.11 -4.71
CA SER A 232 -9.49 -7.95 -5.74
C SER A 232 -10.36 -6.71 -5.52
N ILE A 233 -10.73 -6.03 -6.61
CA ILE A 233 -11.72 -4.93 -6.57
C ILE A 233 -13.12 -5.41 -6.14
N ALA A 234 -13.40 -6.71 -6.13
CA ALA A 234 -14.62 -7.26 -5.55
C ALA A 234 -14.80 -6.87 -4.08
N ASN A 235 -13.70 -6.59 -3.37
CA ASN A 235 -13.73 -6.08 -2.00
C ASN A 235 -14.31 -4.66 -1.91
N ILE A 236 -14.15 -3.83 -2.93
CA ILE A 236 -14.78 -2.51 -3.02
C ILE A 236 -16.30 -2.66 -3.14
N ALA A 237 -16.76 -3.55 -4.00
CA ALA A 237 -18.20 -3.83 -4.14
C ALA A 237 -18.81 -4.35 -2.84
N ARG A 238 -18.09 -5.19 -2.10
CA ARG A 238 -18.54 -5.69 -0.80
C ARG A 238 -18.60 -4.56 0.23
N MET A 239 -17.59 -3.71 0.30
CA MET A 239 -17.60 -2.53 1.17
C MET A 239 -18.83 -1.64 0.90
N ASN A 240 -19.12 -1.37 -0.36
CA ASN A 240 -20.28 -0.55 -0.75
C ASN A 240 -21.60 -1.19 -0.32
N ARG A 241 -21.75 -2.50 -0.46
CA ARG A 241 -22.93 -3.22 0.03
C ARG A 241 -23.05 -3.16 1.55
N GLU A 242 -21.97 -3.37 2.28
CA GLU A 242 -21.95 -3.29 3.74
C GLU A 242 -22.33 -1.89 4.23
N PHE A 243 -21.77 -0.87 3.59
CA PHE A 243 -22.09 0.53 3.90
C PHE A 243 -23.56 0.86 3.62
N THR A 244 -24.09 0.47 2.48
CA THR A 244 -25.49 0.69 2.12
C THR A 244 -26.43 -0.02 3.10
N ARG A 245 -26.16 -1.29 3.41
CA ARG A 245 -26.95 -2.07 4.38
C ARG A 245 -26.93 -1.42 5.75
N ALA A 246 -25.77 -0.99 6.23
CA ALA A 246 -25.63 -0.35 7.53
C ALA A 246 -26.37 1.00 7.59
N SER A 247 -26.30 1.79 6.52
CA SER A 247 -26.98 3.08 6.41
C SER A 247 -28.51 2.93 6.43
N LEU A 248 -29.04 1.92 5.73
CA LEU A 248 -30.48 1.65 5.69
C LEU A 248 -30.99 0.99 6.97
N GLY A 249 -30.15 0.21 7.65
CA GLY A 249 -30.50 -0.48 8.89
C GLY A 249 -30.49 0.37 10.15
N GLY A 250 -30.21 1.67 10.04
CA GLY A 250 -30.23 2.60 11.18
C GLY A 250 -29.11 2.33 12.21
N ALA A 251 -28.01 1.74 11.78
CA ALA A 251 -26.83 1.58 12.65
C ALA A 251 -26.19 2.95 12.89
N SER A 252 -26.19 3.39 14.13
CA SER A 252 -25.56 4.64 14.59
C SER A 252 -24.31 4.35 15.42
#